data_f9d1b8dc71d589645446fa3a7c6d6385
#
_entry.id   f9d1b8dc71d589645446fa3a7c6d6385
#
_cell.length_a   1.000
_cell.length_b   1.000
_cell.length_c   1.000
_cell.angle_alpha   90.00
_cell.angle_beta   90.00
_cell.angle_gamma   90.00
#
_symmetry.space_group_name_H-M   'P 1'
#
loop_
_entity.id
_entity.type
_entity.pdbx_description
1 polymer ?
#
loop_
_entity_poly.entity_id
_entity_poly.type
_entity_poly.pdbx_seq_one_letter_code
_entity_poly.pdbx_strand_id
1 'polypeptide(L)'
;MRVIVIGSGGREAAIAWACRRRGHHVDVLADLPAEPQADLVIVGPEAALVAGVADRCAAMHLPCFGPTSAVARLESSKGFTRTLAATLGLPSPAFHLSSSAEEAIDWWRALGRPVVVKLDGLAAGKGVIVPDDDEQT
;
A
#
# COMPACT_ATOMS: atom_id res chain seq x y z
N MET A 1 22.17 16.04 7.46
CA MET A 1 21.53 14.82 7.93
C MET A 1 21.95 13.66 7.04
N ARG A 2 22.05 12.47 7.61
CA ARG A 2 22.16 11.21 6.87
C ARG A 2 20.75 10.65 6.68
N VAL A 3 20.36 10.40 5.43
CA VAL A 3 19.02 9.93 5.06
C VAL A 3 19.16 8.59 4.37
N ILE A 4 18.36 7.62 4.77
CA ILE A 4 18.19 6.37 4.04
C ILE A 4 16.85 6.45 3.29
N VAL A 5 16.87 6.18 1.98
CA VAL A 5 15.68 6.02 1.15
C VAL A 5 15.52 4.55 0.83
N ILE A 6 14.41 3.95 1.24
CA ILE A 6 14.10 2.54 0.97
C ILE A 6 13.35 2.42 -0.34
N GLY A 7 13.84 1.52 -1.20
CA GLY A 7 13.31 1.23 -2.53
C GLY A 7 14.34 1.47 -3.64
N SER A 8 13.98 1.21 -4.90
CA SER A 8 14.92 1.27 -6.04
C SER A 8 14.31 1.84 -7.32
N GLY A 9 13.11 2.44 -7.25
CA GLY A 9 12.40 2.97 -8.40
C GLY A 9 12.71 4.44 -8.70
N GLY A 10 12.04 4.98 -9.72
CA GLY A 10 12.16 6.39 -10.12
C GLY A 10 11.71 7.37 -9.03
N ARG A 11 10.69 7.00 -8.24
CA ARG A 11 10.22 7.78 -7.09
C ARG A 11 11.33 7.95 -6.05
N GLU A 12 11.98 6.87 -5.67
CA GLU A 12 13.06 6.86 -4.69
C GLU A 12 14.29 7.62 -5.21
N ALA A 13 14.61 7.48 -6.49
CA ALA A 13 15.67 8.24 -7.13
C ALA A 13 15.40 9.76 -7.08
N ALA A 14 14.16 10.18 -7.35
CA ALA A 14 13.74 11.58 -7.27
C ALA A 14 13.81 12.14 -5.84
N ILE A 15 13.36 11.35 -4.85
CA ILE A 15 13.45 11.71 -3.42
C ILE A 15 14.93 11.90 -3.03
N ALA A 16 15.78 10.93 -3.37
CA ALA A 16 17.22 10.98 -3.06
C ALA A 16 17.89 12.19 -3.71
N TRP A 17 17.56 12.48 -4.98
CA TRP A 17 18.06 13.66 -5.68
C TRP A 17 17.65 14.97 -4.99
N ALA A 18 16.37 15.09 -4.60
CA ALA A 18 15.88 16.27 -3.91
C ALA A 18 16.56 16.50 -2.56
N CYS A 19 16.78 15.44 -1.77
CA CYS A 19 17.48 15.50 -0.51
C CYS A 19 18.97 15.89 -0.69
N ARG A 20 19.66 15.30 -1.66
CA ARG A 20 21.06 15.62 -1.96
C ARG A 20 21.23 17.08 -2.37
N ARG A 21 20.31 17.64 -3.15
CA ARG A 21 20.32 19.06 -3.51
C ARG A 21 20.18 20.02 -2.33
N ARG A 22 19.67 19.54 -1.20
CA ARG A 22 19.57 20.29 0.06
C ARG A 22 20.75 20.03 1.01
N GLY A 23 21.81 19.38 0.52
CA GLY A 23 23.02 19.11 1.29
C GLY A 23 22.94 17.93 2.25
N HIS A 24 21.97 17.02 2.05
CA HIS A 24 21.89 15.80 2.84
C HIS A 24 22.75 14.69 2.22
N HIS A 25 23.34 13.84 3.05
CA HIS A 25 23.96 12.60 2.63
C HIS A 25 22.85 11.54 2.48
N VAL A 26 22.75 10.86 1.33
CA VAL A 26 21.62 9.96 1.03
C VAL A 26 22.10 8.63 0.50
N ASP A 27 21.75 7.57 1.21
CA ASP A 27 21.86 6.19 0.78
C ASP A 27 20.51 5.68 0.27
N VAL A 28 20.49 5.00 -0.88
CA VAL A 28 19.29 4.36 -1.44
C VAL A 28 19.49 2.86 -1.31
N LEU A 29 18.61 2.20 -0.57
CA LEU A 29 18.73 0.79 -0.19
C LEU A 29 17.46 0.02 -0.53
N ALA A 30 17.58 -1.25 -0.86
CA ALA A 30 16.42 -2.10 -1.11
C ALA A 30 15.62 -2.42 0.17
N ASP A 31 16.30 -2.53 1.32
CA ASP A 31 15.70 -2.77 2.63
C ASP A 31 16.48 -2.03 3.73
N LEU A 32 15.87 -1.90 4.90
CA LEU A 32 16.48 -1.29 6.08
C LEU A 32 17.53 -2.24 6.68
N PRO A 33 18.79 -1.79 6.87
CA PRO A 33 19.80 -2.60 7.57
C PRO A 33 19.40 -2.90 9.03
N ALA A 34 20.05 -3.89 9.64
CA ALA A 34 19.84 -4.22 11.05
C ALA A 34 20.27 -3.06 11.98
N GLU A 35 21.35 -2.37 11.63
CA GLU A 35 21.89 -1.23 12.36
C GLU A 35 22.01 -0.02 11.44
N PRO A 36 20.88 0.69 11.16
CA PRO A 36 20.88 1.80 10.24
C PRO A 36 21.60 3.02 10.84
N GLN A 37 22.60 3.54 10.12
CA GLN A 37 23.33 4.76 10.51
C GLN A 37 22.72 5.97 9.80
N ALA A 38 21.54 6.40 10.25
CA ALA A 38 20.80 7.50 9.64
C ALA A 38 20.09 8.37 10.68
N ASP A 39 19.81 9.61 10.31
CA ASP A 39 18.99 10.54 11.08
C ASP A 39 17.50 10.44 10.68
N LEU A 40 17.22 9.94 9.47
CA LEU A 40 15.89 9.80 8.90
C LEU A 40 15.84 8.65 7.88
N VAL A 41 14.78 7.88 7.92
CA VAL A 41 14.43 6.90 6.88
C VAL A 41 13.22 7.41 6.10
N ILE A 42 13.25 7.30 4.78
CA ILE A 42 12.11 7.58 3.89
C ILE A 42 11.78 6.31 3.14
N VAL A 43 10.55 5.83 3.27
CA VAL A 43 10.12 4.58 2.62
C VAL A 43 9.31 4.92 1.36
N GLY A 44 9.81 4.48 0.20
CA GLY A 44 9.18 4.70 -1.06
C GLY A 44 8.08 3.68 -1.41
N PRO A 45 8.38 2.36 -1.44
CA PRO A 45 7.42 1.36 -1.88
C PRO A 45 6.47 0.94 -0.75
N GLU A 46 5.19 0.81 -1.08
CA GLU A 46 4.13 0.37 -0.16
C GLU A 46 4.37 -1.05 0.38
N ALA A 47 5.00 -1.91 -0.40
CA ALA A 47 5.36 -3.26 0.05
C ALA A 47 6.30 -3.25 1.26
N ALA A 48 7.26 -2.33 1.31
CA ALA A 48 8.16 -2.20 2.45
C ALA A 48 7.45 -1.68 3.70
N LEU A 49 6.44 -0.81 3.53
CA LEU A 49 5.58 -0.34 4.64
C LEU A 49 4.73 -1.47 5.20
N VAL A 50 4.12 -2.26 4.32
CA VAL A 50 3.34 -3.46 4.71
C VAL A 50 4.23 -4.49 5.42
N ALA A 51 5.50 -4.63 4.99
CA ALA A 51 6.50 -5.48 5.63
C ALA A 51 7.02 -4.93 6.97
N GLY A 52 6.56 -3.75 7.41
CA GLY A 52 6.85 -3.21 8.73
C GLY A 52 8.18 -2.44 8.85
N VAL A 53 8.71 -1.86 7.78
CA VAL A 53 9.93 -1.03 7.86
C VAL A 53 9.75 0.13 8.82
N ALA A 54 8.60 0.83 8.80
CA ALA A 54 8.33 1.93 9.71
C ALA A 54 8.21 1.47 11.17
N ASP A 55 7.66 0.27 11.40
CA ASP A 55 7.57 -0.32 12.75
C ASP A 55 8.95 -0.67 13.29
N ARG A 56 9.85 -1.18 12.44
CA ARG A 56 11.27 -1.43 12.78
C ARG A 56 12.00 -0.12 13.13
N CYS A 57 11.77 0.95 12.35
CA CYS A 57 12.33 2.27 12.66
C CYS A 57 11.83 2.78 14.03
N ALA A 58 10.53 2.66 14.30
CA ALA A 58 9.95 3.07 15.59
C ALA A 58 10.56 2.30 16.78
N ALA A 59 10.75 0.98 16.64
CA ALA A 59 11.41 0.17 17.66
C ALA A 59 12.85 0.58 17.95
N MET A 60 13.54 1.17 16.96
CA MET A 60 14.89 1.70 17.07
C MET A 60 14.94 3.20 17.42
N HIS A 61 13.80 3.83 17.69
CA HIS A 61 13.67 5.29 17.88
C HIS A 61 14.25 6.11 16.71
N LEU A 62 14.25 5.55 15.50
CA LEU A 62 14.74 6.18 14.28
C LEU A 62 13.57 6.87 13.55
N PRO A 63 13.64 8.19 13.32
CA PRO A 63 12.63 8.91 12.56
C PRO A 63 12.37 8.26 11.19
N CYS A 64 11.11 8.05 10.86
CA CYS A 64 10.70 7.43 9.60
C CYS A 64 9.57 8.22 8.94
N PHE A 65 9.75 8.55 7.66
CA PHE A 65 8.69 9.07 6.82
C PHE A 65 8.02 7.90 6.08
N GLY A 66 6.92 7.45 6.65
CA GLY A 66 6.10 6.34 6.17
C GLY A 66 5.17 5.85 7.28
N PRO A 67 3.96 5.37 6.96
CA PRO A 67 3.05 4.81 7.94
C PRO A 67 3.55 3.46 8.47
N THR A 68 3.10 3.11 9.68
CA THR A 68 3.28 1.75 10.22
C THR A 68 2.54 0.72 9.38
N SER A 69 2.89 -0.56 9.53
CA SER A 69 2.23 -1.68 8.83
C SER A 69 0.71 -1.71 9.07
N ALA A 70 0.29 -1.38 10.29
CA ALA A 70 -1.12 -1.29 10.65
C ALA A 70 -1.87 -0.23 9.82
N VAL A 71 -1.26 0.93 9.60
CA VAL A 71 -1.84 2.01 8.78
C VAL A 71 -1.68 1.73 7.28
N ALA A 72 -0.58 1.11 6.86
CA ALA A 72 -0.35 0.71 5.47
C ALA A 72 -1.41 -0.28 4.94
N ARG A 73 -2.15 -0.96 5.81
CA ARG A 73 -3.31 -1.77 5.46
C ARG A 73 -4.40 -0.99 4.73
N LEU A 74 -4.51 0.31 4.94
CA LEU A 74 -5.47 1.15 4.21
C LEU A 74 -5.26 1.12 2.69
N GLU A 75 -4.04 0.92 2.24
CA GLU A 75 -3.72 0.79 0.83
C GLU A 75 -3.58 -0.67 0.39
N SER A 76 -3.01 -1.52 1.23
CA SER A 76 -2.70 -2.89 0.87
C SER A 76 -3.89 -3.86 0.93
N SER A 77 -4.98 -3.52 1.63
CA SER A 77 -6.20 -4.31 1.67
C SER A 77 -7.42 -3.45 1.35
N LYS A 78 -7.98 -3.70 0.18
CA LYS A 78 -9.21 -3.02 -0.27
C LYS A 78 -10.39 -3.40 0.62
N GLY A 79 -10.45 -4.66 1.02
CA GLY A 79 -11.46 -5.18 1.93
C GLY A 79 -11.42 -4.49 3.29
N PHE A 80 -10.23 -4.38 3.89
CA PHE A 80 -10.05 -3.67 5.15
C PHE A 80 -10.52 -2.21 5.04
N THR A 81 -10.07 -1.50 4.00
CA THR A 81 -10.43 -0.09 3.82
C THR A 81 -11.92 0.11 3.60
N ARG A 82 -12.59 -0.77 2.82
CA ARG A 82 -14.04 -0.71 2.61
C ARG A 82 -14.81 -0.97 3.89
N THR A 83 -14.40 -1.97 4.65
CA THR A 83 -15.02 -2.31 5.94
C THR A 83 -14.86 -1.15 6.93
N LEU A 84 -13.67 -0.57 7.02
CA LEU A 84 -13.41 0.59 7.89
C LEU A 84 -14.24 1.81 7.47
N ALA A 85 -14.32 2.11 6.17
CA ALA A 85 -15.13 3.21 5.66
C ALA A 85 -16.62 3.02 6.01
N ALA A 86 -17.15 1.81 5.87
CA ALA A 86 -18.52 1.48 6.25
C ALA A 86 -18.75 1.65 7.76
N THR A 87 -17.81 1.19 8.60
CA THR A 87 -17.88 1.34 10.05
C THR A 87 -17.90 2.81 10.49
N LEU A 88 -17.16 3.65 9.76
CA LEU A 88 -17.08 5.09 10.04
C LEU A 88 -18.19 5.91 9.37
N GLY A 89 -19.12 5.28 8.64
CA GLY A 89 -20.19 5.97 7.92
C GLY A 89 -19.70 6.83 6.76
N LEU A 90 -18.51 6.57 6.21
CA LEU A 90 -17.97 7.31 5.08
C LEU A 90 -18.64 6.88 3.77
N PRO A 91 -18.93 7.83 2.85
CA PRO A 91 -19.48 7.51 1.54
C PRO A 91 -18.59 6.51 0.80
N SER A 92 -19.15 5.39 0.40
CA SER A 92 -18.44 4.33 -0.30
C SER A 92 -19.42 3.57 -1.19
N PRO A 93 -19.03 3.12 -2.39
CA PRO A 93 -19.83 2.20 -3.18
C PRO A 93 -20.13 0.93 -2.39
N ALA A 94 -21.28 0.31 -2.68
CA ALA A 94 -21.58 -1.02 -2.15
C ALA A 94 -20.47 -2.01 -2.54
N PHE A 95 -20.12 -2.92 -1.65
CA PHE A 95 -19.07 -3.91 -1.87
C PHE A 95 -19.43 -5.23 -1.19
N HIS A 96 -18.81 -6.28 -1.68
CA HIS A 96 -18.85 -7.61 -1.06
C HIS A 96 -17.43 -8.18 -1.01
N LEU A 97 -17.13 -8.91 0.05
CA LEU A 97 -15.87 -9.64 0.18
C LEU A 97 -16.17 -11.11 -0.01
N SER A 98 -15.56 -11.72 -1.02
CA SER A 98 -15.72 -13.13 -1.32
C SER A 98 -14.43 -13.88 -1.09
N SER A 99 -14.52 -15.08 -0.55
CA SER A 99 -13.39 -15.99 -0.35
C SER A 99 -13.25 -17.00 -1.49
N SER A 100 -14.25 -17.12 -2.36
CA SER A 100 -14.25 -18.01 -3.53
C SER A 100 -14.93 -17.36 -4.74
N ALA A 101 -14.66 -17.91 -5.93
CA ALA A 101 -15.32 -17.49 -7.15
C ALA A 101 -16.83 -17.77 -7.11
N GLU A 102 -17.24 -18.90 -6.54
CA GLU A 102 -18.64 -19.31 -6.41
C GLU A 102 -19.43 -18.28 -5.59
N GLU A 103 -18.91 -17.91 -4.42
CA GLU A 103 -19.51 -16.89 -3.55
C GLU A 103 -19.64 -15.54 -4.27
N ALA A 104 -18.61 -15.13 -5.01
CA ALA A 104 -18.61 -13.89 -5.77
C ALA A 104 -19.68 -13.90 -6.87
N ILE A 105 -19.79 -15.00 -7.61
CA ILE A 105 -20.77 -15.18 -8.69
C ILE A 105 -22.19 -15.18 -8.14
N ASP A 106 -22.46 -15.87 -7.04
CA ASP A 106 -23.78 -15.93 -6.44
C ASP A 106 -24.24 -14.56 -5.95
N TRP A 107 -23.33 -13.82 -5.32
CA TRP A 107 -23.60 -12.45 -4.89
C TRP A 107 -23.85 -11.52 -6.10
N TRP A 108 -23.03 -11.60 -7.16
CA TRP A 108 -23.22 -10.82 -8.38
C TRP A 108 -24.56 -11.10 -9.04
N ARG A 109 -24.94 -12.38 -9.19
CA ARG A 109 -26.24 -12.77 -9.75
C ARG A 109 -27.40 -12.20 -8.94
N ALA A 110 -27.31 -12.27 -7.61
CA ALA A 110 -28.33 -11.72 -6.73
C ALA A 110 -28.43 -10.18 -6.84
N LEU A 111 -27.30 -9.49 -7.10
CA LEU A 111 -27.25 -8.05 -7.26
C LEU A 111 -27.88 -7.57 -8.56
N GLY A 112 -27.82 -8.37 -9.66
CA GLY A 112 -28.44 -8.12 -10.95
C GLY A 112 -27.90 -6.90 -11.71
N ARG A 113 -26.64 -6.52 -11.50
CA ARG A 113 -25.97 -5.42 -12.21
C ARG A 113 -24.46 -5.66 -12.30
N PRO A 114 -23.76 -5.03 -13.28
CA PRO A 114 -22.31 -5.16 -13.42
C PRO A 114 -21.56 -4.71 -12.17
N VAL A 115 -20.47 -5.40 -11.85
CA VAL A 115 -19.60 -5.13 -10.71
C VAL A 115 -18.15 -5.07 -11.14
N VAL A 116 -17.34 -4.29 -10.42
CA VAL A 116 -15.91 -4.28 -10.58
C VAL A 116 -15.31 -5.31 -9.64
N VAL A 117 -14.65 -6.33 -10.19
CA VAL A 117 -13.95 -7.36 -9.43
C VAL A 117 -12.54 -6.87 -9.12
N LYS A 118 -12.12 -6.99 -7.86
CA LYS A 118 -10.80 -6.54 -7.41
C LYS A 118 -10.13 -7.61 -6.56
N LEU A 119 -8.91 -7.94 -6.91
CA LEU A 119 -8.07 -8.74 -6.03
C LEU A 119 -7.75 -7.93 -4.76
N ASP A 120 -7.96 -8.51 -3.58
CA ASP A 120 -7.47 -7.91 -2.34
C ASP A 120 -5.96 -8.08 -2.21
N GLY A 121 -5.28 -7.06 -1.69
CA GLY A 121 -3.83 -7.02 -1.62
C GLY A 121 -3.17 -6.07 -2.63
N LEU A 122 -1.82 -6.03 -2.57
CA LEU A 122 -0.98 -5.27 -3.51
C LEU A 122 -0.90 -6.02 -4.84
N ALA A 123 -1.42 -5.42 -5.90
CA ALA A 123 -1.50 -6.04 -7.23
C ALA A 123 -0.84 -5.19 -8.34
N ALA A 124 -0.05 -4.17 -7.98
CA ALA A 124 0.66 -3.28 -8.92
C ALA A 124 -0.22 -2.77 -10.09
N GLY A 125 -1.49 -2.44 -9.80
CA GLY A 125 -2.45 -1.96 -10.78
C GLY A 125 -3.07 -3.05 -11.68
N LYS A 126 -2.73 -4.33 -11.49
CA LYS A 126 -3.18 -5.44 -12.36
C LYS A 126 -4.29 -6.31 -11.77
N GLY A 127 -4.74 -6.04 -10.57
CA GLY A 127 -5.73 -6.84 -9.85
C GLY A 127 -7.15 -6.26 -9.91
N VAL A 128 -7.54 -5.61 -11.01
CA VAL A 128 -8.87 -5.02 -11.17
C VAL A 128 -9.41 -5.40 -12.53
N ILE A 129 -10.62 -5.95 -12.55
CA ILE A 129 -11.40 -6.25 -13.75
C ILE A 129 -12.61 -5.32 -13.73
N VAL A 130 -12.74 -4.50 -14.76
CA VAL A 130 -13.92 -3.68 -15.03
C VAL A 130 -14.59 -4.29 -16.25
N PRO A 131 -15.73 -4.98 -16.11
CA PRO A 131 -16.38 -5.58 -17.26
C PRO A 131 -17.00 -4.50 -18.14
N ASP A 132 -16.95 -4.70 -19.45
CA ASP A 132 -17.62 -3.84 -20.43
C ASP A 132 -19.11 -4.20 -20.51
N ASP A 133 -19.46 -5.45 -20.17
CA ASP A 133 -20.82 -6.01 -20.14
C ASP A 133 -20.93 -7.13 -19.09
N ASP A 134 -22.14 -7.71 -18.98
CA ASP A 134 -22.43 -8.78 -18.02
C ASP A 134 -21.70 -10.10 -18.31
N GLU A 135 -21.20 -10.31 -19.55
CA GLU A 135 -20.47 -11.53 -19.94
C GLU A 135 -19.04 -11.55 -19.41
N GLN A 136 -18.47 -10.39 -19.04
CA GLN A 136 -17.10 -10.28 -18.53
C GLN A 136 -17.00 -10.38 -17.00
N THR A 137 -18.11 -10.38 -16.29
CA THR A 137 -18.15 -10.51 -14.83
C THR A 137 -18.30 -11.98 -14.44
#